data_83d9692c96df0c0902093587ec75377b
#
_entry.id   83d9692c96df0c0902093587ec75377b
#
_cell.length_a   1.000
_cell.length_b   1.000
_cell.length_c   1.000
_cell.angle_alpha   90.00
_cell.angle_beta   90.00
_cell.angle_gamma   90.00
#
_symmetry.space_group_name_H-M   'P 1'
#
loop_
_entity.id
_entity.type
_entity.pdbx_description
1 polymer ?
#
loop_
_entity_poly.entity_id
_entity_poly.type
_entity_poly.pdbx_seq_one_letter_code
_entity_poly.pdbx_strand_id
1 'polypeptide(L)'
;MTAIAALTFTSISAFAASQQAEEVKKFKAWEETAGQKLEASFDAIATASASSNVAATETAVAEFDKKAAEHVAELEALGIKSEEVSPLVSMYKEYVDAEKEVAQLILSQVKSPSADNAGKVPEAVAKANAKDDAIDKLADQLEEKFPAEE
;
A
#
# COMPACT_ATOMS: atom_id res chain seq x y z
N MET A 1 -0.46 -14.67 -53.58
CA MET A 1 -0.52 -15.26 -52.19
C MET A 1 0.44 -14.49 -51.35
N THR A 2 -0.05 -13.70 -50.42
CA THR A 2 0.70 -13.20 -49.24
C THR A 2 0.05 -11.94 -48.70
N ALA A 3 -0.91 -12.06 -47.83
CA ALA A 3 -1.37 -10.94 -46.96
C ALA A 3 -2.30 -11.44 -45.86
N ILE A 4 -1.80 -12.27 -44.93
CA ILE A 4 -2.57 -12.68 -43.73
C ILE A 4 -1.72 -12.69 -42.43
N ALA A 5 -0.54 -12.08 -42.39
CA ALA A 5 0.31 -12.16 -41.19
C ALA A 5 0.39 -10.87 -40.36
N ALA A 6 -0.27 -9.77 -40.74
CA ALA A 6 -0.09 -8.47 -40.07
C ALA A 6 -1.21 -8.07 -39.09
N LEU A 7 -2.32 -8.79 -39.03
CA LEU A 7 -3.49 -8.37 -38.23
C LEU A 7 -3.58 -8.96 -36.81
N THR A 8 -2.77 -9.95 -36.48
CA THR A 8 -2.85 -10.62 -35.17
C THR A 8 -1.96 -10.01 -34.08
N PHE A 9 -0.92 -9.27 -34.43
CA PHE A 9 -0.01 -8.68 -33.43
C PHE A 9 -0.54 -7.39 -32.81
N THR A 10 -1.30 -6.60 -33.55
CA THR A 10 -1.86 -5.33 -33.01
C THR A 10 -3.00 -5.54 -32.03
N SER A 11 -3.81 -6.59 -32.18
CA SER A 11 -4.92 -6.88 -31.28
C SER A 11 -4.47 -7.42 -29.92
N ILE A 12 -3.38 -8.17 -29.86
CA ILE A 12 -2.83 -8.71 -28.58
C ILE A 12 -2.21 -7.58 -27.77
N SER A 13 -1.51 -6.64 -28.40
CA SER A 13 -0.90 -5.48 -27.72
C SER A 13 -1.95 -4.52 -27.16
N ALA A 14 -3.02 -4.25 -27.91
CA ALA A 14 -4.12 -3.39 -27.48
C ALA A 14 -4.90 -4.02 -26.31
N PHE A 15 -5.16 -5.32 -26.34
CA PHE A 15 -5.82 -6.04 -25.27
C PHE A 15 -4.99 -6.06 -23.98
N ALA A 16 -3.68 -6.27 -24.07
CA ALA A 16 -2.78 -6.23 -22.93
C ALA A 16 -2.72 -4.82 -22.31
N ALA A 17 -2.63 -3.76 -23.13
CA ALA A 17 -2.63 -2.38 -22.65
C ALA A 17 -3.95 -2.01 -21.94
N SER A 18 -5.09 -2.46 -22.47
CA SER A 18 -6.41 -2.27 -21.84
C SER A 18 -6.50 -3.00 -20.49
N GLN A 19 -5.96 -4.20 -20.37
CA GLN A 19 -5.93 -4.93 -19.09
C GLN A 19 -5.08 -4.18 -18.05
N GLN A 20 -3.91 -3.71 -18.43
CA GLN A 20 -3.01 -2.96 -17.55
C GLN A 20 -3.65 -1.65 -17.08
N ALA A 21 -4.30 -0.91 -17.99
CA ALA A 21 -5.05 0.30 -17.64
C ALA A 21 -6.16 0.02 -16.61
N GLU A 22 -6.92 -1.06 -16.78
CA GLU A 22 -7.93 -1.47 -15.82
C GLU A 22 -7.34 -1.87 -14.46
N GLU A 23 -6.22 -2.58 -14.45
CA GLU A 23 -5.56 -2.98 -13.21
C GLU A 23 -5.01 -1.77 -12.44
N VAL A 24 -4.41 -0.79 -13.11
CA VAL A 24 -3.97 0.48 -12.51
C VAL A 24 -5.14 1.24 -11.91
N LYS A 25 -6.23 1.38 -12.67
CA LYS A 25 -7.46 2.04 -12.21
C LYS A 25 -8.05 1.36 -10.96
N LYS A 26 -8.09 0.02 -10.95
CA LYS A 26 -8.56 -0.75 -9.77
C LYS A 26 -7.68 -0.53 -8.57
N PHE A 27 -6.36 -0.55 -8.75
CA PHE A 27 -5.41 -0.29 -7.67
C PHE A 27 -5.62 1.10 -7.07
N LYS A 28 -5.59 2.16 -7.88
CA LYS A 28 -5.77 3.55 -7.41
C LYS A 28 -7.11 3.76 -6.70
N ALA A 29 -8.20 3.26 -7.24
CA ALA A 29 -9.52 3.36 -6.61
C ALA A 29 -9.61 2.60 -5.28
N TRP A 30 -8.94 1.48 -5.15
CA TRP A 30 -8.84 0.74 -3.90
C TRP A 30 -7.95 1.47 -2.90
N GLU A 31 -6.77 1.95 -3.32
CA GLU A 31 -5.78 2.64 -2.50
C GLU A 31 -6.36 3.89 -1.84
N GLU A 32 -7.09 4.72 -2.58
CA GLU A 32 -7.77 5.90 -2.05
C GLU A 32 -8.69 5.56 -0.86
N THR A 33 -9.40 4.44 -0.95
CA THR A 33 -10.32 3.99 0.12
C THR A 33 -9.59 3.27 1.24
N ALA A 34 -8.61 2.44 0.90
CA ALA A 34 -7.82 1.66 1.84
C ALA A 34 -6.90 2.55 2.68
N GLY A 35 -6.24 3.54 2.04
CA GLY A 35 -5.36 4.50 2.70
C GLY A 35 -6.09 5.24 3.81
N GLN A 36 -7.27 5.79 3.55
CA GLN A 36 -8.07 6.50 4.57
C GLN A 36 -8.42 5.62 5.78
N LYS A 37 -8.75 4.34 5.55
CA LYS A 37 -9.07 3.41 6.64
C LYS A 37 -7.84 3.04 7.47
N LEU A 38 -6.69 2.87 6.82
CA LEU A 38 -5.43 2.54 7.48
C LEU A 38 -4.93 3.73 8.30
N GLU A 39 -4.96 4.94 7.73
CA GLU A 39 -4.64 6.19 8.41
C GLU A 39 -5.49 6.40 9.67
N ALA A 40 -6.81 6.26 9.57
CA ALA A 40 -7.70 6.38 10.74
C ALA A 40 -7.36 5.36 11.85
N SER A 41 -6.87 4.18 11.48
CA SER A 41 -6.45 3.17 12.45
C SER A 41 -5.11 3.52 13.10
N PHE A 42 -4.22 4.14 12.34
CA PHE A 42 -2.94 4.64 12.85
C PHE A 42 -3.12 5.84 13.79
N ASP A 43 -4.04 6.75 13.48
CA ASP A 43 -4.44 7.86 14.34
C ASP A 43 -4.94 7.40 15.71
N ALA A 44 -5.63 6.25 15.77
CA ALA A 44 -6.05 5.64 17.03
C ALA A 44 -4.83 5.22 17.88
N ILE A 45 -3.76 4.72 17.26
CA ILE A 45 -2.50 4.40 17.97
C ILE A 45 -1.85 5.69 18.49
N ALA A 46 -1.77 6.73 17.68
CA ALA A 46 -1.21 8.02 18.06
C ALA A 46 -1.98 8.61 19.26
N THR A 47 -3.30 8.59 19.22
CA THR A 47 -4.17 9.07 20.30
C THR A 47 -3.99 8.27 21.59
N ALA A 48 -3.97 6.94 21.51
CA ALA A 48 -3.78 6.07 22.67
C ALA A 48 -2.38 6.25 23.29
N SER A 49 -1.35 6.35 22.46
CA SER A 49 0.05 6.53 22.91
C SER A 49 0.27 7.89 23.59
N ALA A 50 -0.37 8.96 23.10
CA ALA A 50 -0.29 10.30 23.69
C ALA A 50 -0.78 10.33 25.16
N SER A 51 -1.74 9.47 25.51
CA SER A 51 -2.23 9.31 26.89
C SER A 51 -1.32 8.46 27.78
N SER A 52 -0.22 7.90 27.24
CA SER A 52 0.67 6.93 27.90
C SER A 52 -0.07 5.72 28.48
N ASN A 53 -1.22 5.38 27.92
CA ASN A 53 -2.03 4.25 28.36
C ASN A 53 -1.61 2.99 27.58
N VAL A 54 -0.82 2.13 28.23
CA VAL A 54 -0.30 0.89 27.64
C VAL A 54 -1.43 0.01 27.10
N ALA A 55 -2.47 -0.24 27.89
CA ALA A 55 -3.56 -1.14 27.48
C ALA A 55 -4.36 -0.59 26.27
N ALA A 56 -4.61 0.71 26.23
CA ALA A 56 -5.27 1.35 25.09
C ALA A 56 -4.38 1.30 23.83
N THR A 57 -3.07 1.52 23.99
CA THR A 57 -2.12 1.43 22.86
C THR A 57 -2.01 0.00 22.33
N GLU A 58 -1.96 -1.00 23.23
CA GLU A 58 -1.97 -2.43 22.83
C GLU A 58 -3.22 -2.78 22.02
N THR A 59 -4.38 -2.32 22.49
CA THR A 59 -5.64 -2.55 21.77
C THR A 59 -5.63 -1.89 20.39
N ALA A 60 -5.19 -0.62 20.30
CA ALA A 60 -5.13 0.11 19.03
C ALA A 60 -4.16 -0.54 18.03
N VAL A 61 -2.99 -1.00 18.49
CA VAL A 61 -2.02 -1.73 17.66
C VAL A 61 -2.58 -3.06 17.19
N ALA A 62 -3.25 -3.83 18.03
CA ALA A 62 -3.87 -5.09 17.62
C ALA A 62 -5.00 -4.90 16.60
N GLU A 63 -5.78 -3.82 16.74
CA GLU A 63 -6.81 -3.45 15.75
C GLU A 63 -6.20 -2.99 14.43
N PHE A 64 -5.11 -2.23 14.48
CA PHE A 64 -4.35 -1.84 13.29
C PHE A 64 -3.81 -3.07 12.57
N ASP A 65 -3.15 -4.00 13.26
CA ASP A 65 -2.62 -5.24 12.67
C ASP A 65 -3.71 -6.06 11.96
N LYS A 66 -4.91 -6.14 12.56
CA LYS A 66 -6.05 -6.81 11.96
C LYS A 66 -6.50 -6.12 10.67
N LYS A 67 -6.69 -4.80 10.70
CA LYS A 67 -7.10 -4.03 9.52
C LYS A 67 -6.05 -4.05 8.42
N ALA A 68 -4.77 -3.97 8.78
CA ALA A 68 -3.68 -4.10 7.84
C ALA A 68 -3.71 -5.46 7.10
N ALA A 69 -4.01 -6.54 7.82
CA ALA A 69 -4.18 -7.86 7.21
C ALA A 69 -5.41 -7.92 6.28
N GLU A 70 -6.53 -7.31 6.67
CA GLU A 70 -7.74 -7.20 5.85
C GLU A 70 -7.45 -6.42 4.56
N HIS A 71 -6.71 -5.31 4.64
CA HIS A 71 -6.32 -4.51 3.46
C HIS A 71 -5.42 -5.28 2.50
N VAL A 72 -4.44 -6.02 3.02
CA VAL A 72 -3.60 -6.88 2.16
C VAL A 72 -4.44 -7.94 1.46
N ALA A 73 -5.42 -8.53 2.14
CA ALA A 73 -6.32 -9.50 1.53
C ALA A 73 -7.24 -8.87 0.47
N GLU A 74 -7.76 -7.66 0.71
CA GLU A 74 -8.53 -6.88 -0.27
C GLU A 74 -7.68 -6.56 -1.51
N LEU A 75 -6.42 -6.15 -1.32
CA LEU A 75 -5.48 -5.88 -2.40
C LEU A 75 -5.22 -7.12 -3.27
N GLU A 76 -5.00 -8.27 -2.65
CA GLU A 76 -4.82 -9.53 -3.36
C GLU A 76 -6.08 -9.92 -4.15
N ALA A 77 -7.27 -9.63 -3.60
CA ALA A 77 -8.54 -9.90 -4.24
C ALA A 77 -8.81 -9.03 -5.48
N LEU A 78 -8.06 -7.92 -5.70
CA LEU A 78 -8.14 -7.13 -6.95
C LEU A 78 -7.73 -7.95 -8.18
N GLY A 79 -6.95 -9.01 -7.96
CA GLY A 79 -6.56 -9.94 -9.02
C GLY A 79 -5.59 -9.33 -10.05
N ILE A 80 -4.75 -8.38 -9.64
CA ILE A 80 -3.71 -7.77 -10.48
C ILE A 80 -2.69 -8.85 -10.88
N LYS A 81 -2.50 -9.04 -12.18
CA LYS A 81 -1.69 -10.14 -12.74
C LYS A 81 -0.67 -9.69 -13.77
N SER A 82 -0.84 -8.51 -14.38
CA SER A 82 0.12 -8.03 -15.37
C SER A 82 1.48 -7.78 -14.74
N GLU A 83 2.54 -8.14 -15.45
CA GLU A 83 3.92 -8.07 -14.96
C GLU A 83 4.31 -6.64 -14.59
N GLU A 84 3.81 -5.65 -15.33
CA GLU A 84 4.12 -4.24 -15.10
C GLU A 84 3.38 -3.64 -13.89
N VAL A 85 2.16 -4.11 -13.58
CA VAL A 85 1.33 -3.55 -12.50
C VAL A 85 1.51 -4.31 -11.18
N SER A 86 1.82 -5.61 -11.24
CA SER A 86 2.00 -6.45 -10.04
C SER A 86 3.04 -5.95 -9.03
N PRO A 87 4.10 -5.18 -9.40
CA PRO A 87 4.99 -4.56 -8.43
C PRO A 87 4.27 -3.65 -7.42
N LEU A 88 3.19 -2.96 -7.80
CA LEU A 88 2.39 -2.15 -6.87
C LEU A 88 1.89 -2.98 -5.68
N VAL A 89 1.41 -4.20 -5.93
CA VAL A 89 0.93 -5.11 -4.89
C VAL A 89 2.05 -5.46 -3.89
N SER A 90 3.24 -5.76 -4.40
CA SER A 90 4.39 -6.09 -3.55
C SER A 90 4.88 -4.89 -2.74
N MET A 91 4.94 -3.71 -3.37
CA MET A 91 5.37 -2.47 -2.72
C MET A 91 4.38 -2.06 -1.62
N TYR A 92 3.08 -2.19 -1.86
CA TYR A 92 2.07 -1.89 -0.85
C TYR A 92 2.15 -2.83 0.37
N LYS A 93 2.40 -4.12 0.15
CA LYS A 93 2.65 -5.05 1.26
C LYS A 93 3.86 -4.65 2.10
N GLU A 94 4.95 -4.24 1.45
CA GLU A 94 6.13 -3.74 2.13
C GLU A 94 5.87 -2.43 2.88
N TYR A 95 5.00 -1.56 2.35
CA TYR A 95 4.55 -0.35 3.04
C TYR A 95 3.76 -0.70 4.31
N VAL A 96 2.78 -1.60 4.21
CA VAL A 96 2.00 -2.08 5.35
C VAL A 96 2.89 -2.72 6.43
N ASP A 97 3.90 -3.47 6.04
CA ASP A 97 4.87 -4.05 7.00
C ASP A 97 5.71 -2.96 7.69
N ALA A 98 6.08 -1.89 6.96
CA ALA A 98 6.76 -0.74 7.56
C ALA A 98 5.86 0.02 8.55
N GLU A 99 4.59 0.20 8.24
CA GLU A 99 3.60 0.79 9.14
C GLU A 99 3.42 -0.04 10.43
N LYS A 100 3.38 -1.37 10.32
CA LYS A 100 3.36 -2.27 11.49
C LYS A 100 4.62 -2.12 12.35
N GLU A 101 5.79 -1.96 11.73
CA GLU A 101 7.04 -1.69 12.45
C GLU A 101 6.93 -0.40 13.28
N VAL A 102 6.39 0.68 12.69
CA VAL A 102 6.13 1.95 13.39
C VAL A 102 5.18 1.74 14.58
N ALA A 103 4.06 1.06 14.37
CA ALA A 103 3.08 0.78 15.41
C ALA A 103 3.69 0.02 16.60
N GLN A 104 4.52 -0.99 16.34
CA GLN A 104 5.20 -1.77 17.37
C GLN A 104 6.27 -0.95 18.11
N LEU A 105 6.99 -0.05 17.43
CA LEU A 105 7.95 0.85 18.06
C LEU A 105 7.25 1.86 18.98
N ILE A 106 6.10 2.40 18.58
CA ILE A 106 5.28 3.28 19.42
C ILE A 106 4.83 2.53 20.67
N LEU A 107 4.30 1.31 20.53
CA LEU A 107 3.89 0.49 21.67
C LEU A 107 5.07 0.20 22.61
N SER A 108 6.23 -0.12 22.07
CA SER A 108 7.46 -0.37 22.82
C SER A 108 7.89 0.87 23.60
N GLN A 109 7.76 2.06 23.01
CA GLN A 109 8.06 3.32 23.67
C GLN A 109 7.09 3.60 24.83
N VAL A 110 5.81 3.29 24.67
CA VAL A 110 4.81 3.47 25.76
C VAL A 110 5.05 2.48 26.88
N LYS A 111 5.40 1.22 26.57
CA LYS A 111 5.70 0.18 27.58
C LYS A 111 7.00 0.41 28.34
N SER A 112 8.01 0.86 27.65
CA SER A 112 9.37 1.02 28.17
C SER A 112 10.01 2.26 27.56
N PRO A 113 9.68 3.46 28.08
CA PRO A 113 10.22 4.70 27.56
C PRO A 113 11.75 4.73 27.60
N SER A 114 12.37 4.94 26.46
CA SER A 114 13.82 5.08 26.32
C SER A 114 14.18 6.03 25.18
N ALA A 115 15.34 6.69 25.28
CA ALA A 115 15.84 7.56 24.23
C ALA A 115 16.12 6.77 22.93
N ASP A 116 16.53 5.50 23.05
CA ASP A 116 16.79 4.62 21.89
C ASP A 116 15.49 4.30 21.15
N ASN A 117 14.42 3.92 21.85
CA ASN A 117 13.11 3.68 21.23
C ASN A 117 12.53 4.95 20.62
N ALA A 118 12.63 6.09 21.32
CA ALA A 118 12.18 7.38 20.82
C ALA A 118 12.89 7.80 19.53
N GLY A 119 14.18 7.48 19.38
CA GLY A 119 14.94 7.76 18.16
C GLY A 119 14.56 6.88 16.97
N LYS A 120 14.15 5.63 17.21
CA LYS A 120 13.77 4.68 16.15
C LYS A 120 12.43 4.99 15.48
N VAL A 121 11.48 5.57 16.21
CA VAL A 121 10.14 5.88 15.66
C VAL A 121 10.23 6.82 14.46
N PRO A 122 10.88 8.00 14.51
CA PRO A 122 10.99 8.87 13.36
C PRO A 122 11.69 8.23 12.14
N GLU A 123 12.69 7.37 12.38
CA GLU A 123 13.38 6.64 11.31
C GLU A 123 12.45 5.64 10.61
N ALA A 124 11.66 4.91 11.38
CA ALA A 124 10.68 3.98 10.84
C ALA A 124 9.56 4.69 10.09
N VAL A 125 9.07 5.83 10.60
CA VAL A 125 8.08 6.68 9.90
C VAL A 125 8.65 7.17 8.57
N ALA A 126 9.87 7.68 8.55
CA ALA A 126 10.51 8.14 7.31
C ALA A 126 10.65 7.01 6.27
N LYS A 127 10.93 5.78 6.73
CA LYS A 127 10.99 4.59 5.87
C LYS A 127 9.62 4.22 5.31
N ALA A 128 8.56 4.28 6.11
CA ALA A 128 7.20 4.02 5.66
C ALA A 128 6.76 5.07 4.62
N ASN A 129 6.95 6.35 4.90
CA ASN A 129 6.62 7.44 3.96
C ASN A 129 7.38 7.30 2.63
N ALA A 130 8.66 6.92 2.65
CA ALA A 130 9.43 6.71 1.42
C ALA A 130 8.89 5.55 0.57
N LYS A 131 8.28 4.54 1.21
CA LYS A 131 7.62 3.44 0.48
C LYS A 131 6.30 3.88 -0.13
N ASP A 132 5.52 4.67 0.58
CA ASP A 132 4.28 5.29 0.12
C ASP A 132 4.53 6.18 -1.10
N ASP A 133 5.47 7.12 -1.00
CA ASP A 133 5.90 7.99 -2.12
C ASP A 133 6.34 7.19 -3.36
N ALA A 134 6.97 6.03 -3.14
CA ALA A 134 7.41 5.17 -4.25
C ALA A 134 6.24 4.44 -4.92
N ILE A 135 5.20 4.08 -4.17
CA ILE A 135 3.96 3.48 -4.68
C ILE A 135 3.23 4.51 -5.55
N ASP A 136 2.99 5.70 -5.01
CA ASP A 136 2.34 6.81 -5.72
C ASP A 136 3.04 7.11 -7.05
N LYS A 137 4.36 7.26 -6.99
CA LYS A 137 5.15 7.52 -8.19
C LYS A 137 5.04 6.42 -9.23
N LEU A 138 5.06 5.16 -8.83
CA LEU A 138 4.90 4.04 -9.78
C LEU A 138 3.47 3.99 -10.33
N ALA A 139 2.46 4.20 -9.48
CA ALA A 139 1.06 4.23 -9.91
C ALA A 139 0.81 5.32 -10.96
N ASP A 140 1.33 6.53 -10.74
CA ASP A 140 1.23 7.64 -11.69
C ASP A 140 1.97 7.34 -13.01
N GLN A 141 3.17 6.77 -12.95
CA GLN A 141 3.91 6.36 -14.15
C GLN A 141 3.16 5.30 -14.97
N LEU A 142 2.50 4.38 -14.28
CA LEU A 142 1.70 3.34 -14.94
C LEU A 142 0.41 3.90 -15.53
N GLU A 143 -0.23 4.87 -14.88
CA GLU A 143 -1.40 5.58 -15.42
C GLU A 143 -1.05 6.37 -16.67
N GLU A 144 0.10 7.06 -16.69
CA GLU A 144 0.60 7.75 -17.89
C GLU A 144 0.94 6.78 -19.03
N LYS A 145 1.49 5.60 -18.69
CA LYS A 145 1.86 4.58 -19.67
C LYS A 145 0.66 3.82 -20.23
N PHE A 146 -0.36 3.60 -19.40
CA PHE A 146 -1.57 2.85 -19.72
C PHE A 146 -2.81 3.70 -19.41
N PRO A 147 -3.08 4.77 -20.19
CA PRO A 147 -4.22 5.63 -19.95
C PRO A 147 -5.53 4.83 -20.13
N ALA A 148 -6.50 5.05 -19.24
CA ALA A 148 -7.84 4.48 -19.41
C ALA A 148 -8.47 5.05 -20.69
N GLU A 149 -9.04 4.20 -21.54
CA GLU A 149 -9.85 4.65 -22.67
C GLU A 149 -11.12 5.31 -22.14
N GLU A 150 -11.43 6.52 -22.67
CA GLU A 150 -12.66 7.25 -22.35
C GLU A 150 -13.91 6.57 -22.95
#